data_6d7c804a59057542a5f6b08beaed2be5
#
_entry.id   6d7c804a59057542a5f6b08beaed2be5
#
_cell.length_a   1.000
_cell.length_b   1.000
_cell.length_c   1.000
_cell.angle_alpha   90.00
_cell.angle_beta   90.00
_cell.angle_gamma   90.00
#
_symmetry.space_group_name_H-M   'P 1'
#
loop_
_entity.id
_entity.type
_entity.pdbx_description
1 polymer ?
#
loop_
_entity_poly.entity_id
_entity_poly.type
_entity_poly.pdbx_seq_one_letter_code
_entity_poly.pdbx_strand_id
1 'polypeptide(L)'
;LYKSESCPQWVLNFPTKFHWKYPSKIEYIEAGLQKFVNSYKEKGITSIAFPLLGTHNGGLDKLEVLDLMYKYLEKCDLDIEIYEYDPLSPDDLFEEFKIRWNSISNIEKKQIFGSRLLKQIEVIDNAINVDNIQSMVSLIEYNNIGVKTLQKCFNMVMNYNISLSLNLE
;
A
#
# COMPACT_ATOMS: atom_id res chain seq x y z
N LEU A 1 -10.76 -4.43 -13.96
CA LEU A 1 -10.72 -5.31 -12.79
C LEU A 1 -9.69 -6.40 -13.03
N TYR A 2 -8.70 -6.49 -12.15
CA TYR A 2 -7.70 -7.54 -12.17
C TYR A 2 -8.05 -8.58 -11.09
N LYS A 3 -8.09 -9.85 -11.50
CA LYS A 3 -8.32 -11.00 -10.64
C LYS A 3 -7.09 -11.90 -10.72
N SER A 4 -6.56 -12.34 -9.57
CA SER A 4 -5.45 -13.27 -9.49
C SER A 4 -5.93 -14.57 -8.88
N GLU A 5 -5.45 -15.69 -9.40
CA GLU A 5 -5.73 -17.02 -8.83
C GLU A 5 -5.00 -17.23 -7.49
N SER A 6 -3.86 -16.54 -7.32
CA SER A 6 -3.03 -16.63 -6.11
C SER A 6 -3.40 -15.64 -5.00
N CYS A 7 -4.32 -14.70 -5.27
CA CYS A 7 -4.75 -13.70 -4.30
C CYS A 7 -6.28 -13.58 -4.30
N PRO A 8 -6.94 -13.76 -3.16
CA PRO A 8 -8.39 -13.65 -3.06
C PRO A 8 -8.90 -12.22 -3.28
N GLN A 9 -8.05 -11.23 -3.09
CA GLN A 9 -8.40 -9.83 -3.31
C GLN A 9 -8.22 -9.45 -4.78
N TRP A 10 -9.22 -8.74 -5.31
CA TRP A 10 -9.18 -8.22 -6.65
C TRP A 10 -8.75 -6.75 -6.64
N VAL A 11 -8.10 -6.32 -7.70
CA VAL A 11 -7.69 -4.92 -7.87
C VAL A 11 -8.54 -4.25 -8.93
N LEU A 12 -9.24 -3.18 -8.54
CA LEU A 12 -9.97 -2.33 -9.45
C LEU A 12 -9.08 -1.17 -9.92
N ASN A 13 -8.69 -1.18 -11.20
CA ASN A 13 -8.03 -0.03 -11.80
C ASN A 13 -9.05 1.09 -12.00
N PHE A 14 -8.89 2.18 -11.27
CA PHE A 14 -9.74 3.36 -11.34
C PHE A 14 -8.93 4.53 -11.92
N PRO A 15 -9.17 4.96 -13.18
CA PRO A 15 -8.41 6.02 -13.80
C PRO A 15 -8.83 7.39 -13.24
N THR A 16 -7.92 8.06 -12.57
CA THR A 16 -8.13 9.40 -12.00
C THR A 16 -7.53 10.52 -12.85
N LYS A 17 -6.74 10.15 -13.87
CA LYS A 17 -6.02 11.09 -14.76
C LYS A 17 -6.07 10.59 -16.20
N PHE A 18 -6.08 11.54 -17.14
CA PHE A 18 -5.86 11.22 -18.55
C PHE A 18 -4.39 10.82 -18.84
N HIS A 19 -3.46 11.49 -18.17
CA HIS A 19 -2.03 11.22 -18.28
C HIS A 19 -1.33 11.53 -16.95
N TRP A 20 -0.31 10.76 -16.59
CA TRP A 20 0.33 10.82 -15.27
C TRP A 20 0.92 12.22 -14.90
N LYS A 21 1.33 13.02 -15.90
CA LYS A 21 1.88 14.37 -15.70
C LYS A 21 0.84 15.43 -15.34
N TYR A 22 -0.44 15.19 -15.64
CA TYR A 22 -1.48 16.18 -15.43
C TYR A 22 -2.22 15.96 -14.10
N PRO A 23 -2.83 17.01 -13.54
CA PRO A 23 -3.69 16.87 -12.38
C PRO A 23 -4.91 15.98 -12.67
N SER A 24 -5.51 15.45 -11.63
CA SER A 24 -6.83 14.81 -11.72
C SER A 24 -7.90 15.86 -12.02
N LYS A 25 -9.01 15.41 -12.57
CA LYS A 25 -10.20 16.23 -12.77
C LYS A 25 -11.40 15.55 -12.14
N ILE A 26 -12.28 16.34 -11.54
CA ILE A 26 -13.47 15.82 -10.87
C ILE A 26 -14.38 15.03 -11.82
N GLU A 27 -14.42 15.42 -13.09
CA GLU A 27 -15.21 14.73 -14.11
C GLU A 27 -14.70 13.32 -14.40
N TYR A 28 -13.40 13.06 -14.23
CA TYR A 28 -12.86 11.71 -14.38
C TYR A 28 -13.25 10.82 -13.20
N ILE A 29 -13.26 11.37 -12.00
CA ILE A 29 -13.73 10.67 -10.80
C ILE A 29 -15.21 10.35 -10.95
N GLU A 30 -16.02 11.32 -11.34
CA GLU A 30 -17.47 11.14 -11.54
C GLU A 30 -17.78 10.06 -12.60
N ALA A 31 -17.12 10.13 -13.75
CA ALA A 31 -17.27 9.12 -14.81
C ALA A 31 -16.87 7.71 -14.35
N GLY A 32 -15.79 7.61 -13.56
CA GLY A 32 -15.33 6.34 -12.98
C GLY A 32 -16.31 5.76 -11.98
N LEU A 33 -16.85 6.59 -11.07
CA LEU A 33 -17.86 6.20 -10.08
C LEU A 33 -19.16 5.76 -10.77
N GLN A 34 -19.63 6.52 -11.77
CA GLN A 34 -20.79 6.13 -12.56
C GLN A 34 -20.62 4.77 -13.23
N LYS A 35 -19.45 4.53 -13.82
CA LYS A 35 -19.12 3.22 -14.42
C LYS A 35 -19.10 2.11 -13.39
N PHE A 36 -18.54 2.37 -12.21
CA PHE A 36 -18.51 1.40 -11.11
C PHE A 36 -19.92 1.03 -10.68
N VAL A 37 -20.76 2.01 -10.35
CA VAL A 37 -22.16 1.82 -9.92
C VAL A 37 -22.96 1.00 -10.95
N ASN A 38 -22.74 1.23 -12.24
CA ASN A 38 -23.45 0.54 -13.31
C ASN A 38 -22.97 -0.90 -13.54
N SER A 39 -21.80 -1.28 -13.02
CA SER A 39 -21.17 -2.55 -13.39
C SER A 39 -20.74 -3.45 -12.23
N TYR A 40 -20.76 -3.00 -10.98
CA TYR A 40 -20.23 -3.80 -9.86
C TYR A 40 -20.96 -5.12 -9.64
N LYS A 41 -22.31 -5.13 -9.79
CA LYS A 41 -23.13 -6.35 -9.65
C LYS A 41 -22.79 -7.38 -10.73
N GLU A 42 -22.72 -6.96 -11.99
CA GLU A 42 -22.36 -7.82 -13.12
C GLU A 42 -20.94 -8.42 -12.94
N LYS A 43 -20.04 -7.66 -12.31
CA LYS A 43 -18.66 -8.10 -12.03
C LYS A 43 -18.54 -8.99 -10.80
N GLY A 44 -19.61 -9.16 -10.03
CA GLY A 44 -19.63 -9.97 -8.81
C GLY A 44 -18.84 -9.34 -7.67
N ILE A 45 -18.77 -8.00 -7.60
CA ILE A 45 -18.10 -7.28 -6.51
C ILE A 45 -19.08 -7.21 -5.34
N THR A 46 -18.69 -7.74 -4.19
CA THR A 46 -19.50 -7.81 -2.96
C THR A 46 -19.01 -6.89 -1.86
N SER A 47 -17.74 -6.47 -1.92
CA SER A 47 -17.13 -5.48 -1.04
C SER A 47 -16.03 -4.73 -1.78
N ILE A 48 -15.74 -3.50 -1.38
CA ILE A 48 -14.67 -2.70 -1.98
C ILE A 48 -14.12 -1.67 -1.01
N ALA A 49 -12.78 -1.50 -1.04
CA ALA A 49 -12.10 -0.40 -0.38
C ALA A 49 -11.60 0.61 -1.42
N PHE A 50 -11.90 1.88 -1.21
CA PHE A 50 -11.42 2.99 -2.03
C PHE A 50 -10.46 3.87 -1.24
N PRO A 51 -9.37 4.35 -1.84
CA PRO A 51 -8.71 5.55 -1.32
C PRO A 51 -9.53 6.80 -1.69
N LEU A 52 -9.21 7.96 -1.09
CA LEU A 52 -9.72 9.25 -1.58
C LEU A 52 -9.18 9.52 -2.99
N LEU A 53 -10.07 9.36 -3.97
CA LEU A 53 -9.71 9.32 -5.39
C LEU A 53 -9.19 10.66 -5.90
N GLY A 54 -7.95 10.69 -6.42
CA GLY A 54 -7.36 11.86 -7.07
C GLY A 54 -6.99 13.03 -6.17
N THR A 55 -7.02 12.88 -4.84
CA THR A 55 -6.77 13.98 -3.89
C THR A 55 -5.28 14.20 -3.60
N HIS A 56 -4.49 13.17 -3.46
CA HIS A 56 -3.07 13.29 -3.10
C HIS A 56 -2.24 13.84 -4.28
N ASN A 57 -1.75 12.96 -5.14
CA ASN A 57 -0.97 13.33 -6.34
C ASN A 57 -1.82 13.91 -7.48
N GLY A 58 -3.13 13.92 -7.32
CA GLY A 58 -4.09 14.45 -8.30
C GLY A 58 -4.46 15.90 -8.06
N GLY A 59 -4.31 16.39 -6.83
CA GLY A 59 -4.54 17.78 -6.44
C GLY A 59 -6.01 18.18 -6.31
N LEU A 60 -6.96 17.20 -6.28
CA LEU A 60 -8.37 17.49 -6.03
C LEU A 60 -8.61 17.80 -4.55
N ASP A 61 -9.61 18.62 -4.27
CA ASP A 61 -10.07 18.89 -2.91
C ASP A 61 -10.68 17.64 -2.27
N LYS A 62 -10.29 17.36 -1.02
CA LYS A 62 -10.71 16.15 -0.31
C LYS A 62 -12.21 16.11 -0.04
N LEU A 63 -12.80 17.22 0.37
CA LEU A 63 -14.22 17.29 0.72
C LEU A 63 -15.08 17.15 -0.52
N GLU A 64 -14.70 17.85 -1.60
CA GLU A 64 -15.41 17.74 -2.89
C GLU A 64 -15.42 16.30 -3.41
N VAL A 65 -14.26 15.61 -3.35
CA VAL A 65 -14.17 14.22 -3.79
C VAL A 65 -14.97 13.30 -2.87
N LEU A 66 -14.91 13.49 -1.56
CA LEU A 66 -15.63 12.67 -0.60
C LEU A 66 -17.14 12.80 -0.79
N ASP A 67 -17.66 14.01 -0.96
CA ASP A 67 -19.07 14.26 -1.23
C ASP A 67 -19.52 13.59 -2.53
N LEU A 68 -18.69 13.68 -3.58
CA LEU A 68 -18.96 13.01 -4.84
C LEU A 68 -18.97 11.48 -4.68
N MET A 69 -18.02 10.91 -3.94
CA MET A 69 -17.99 9.48 -3.66
C MET A 69 -19.24 9.03 -2.93
N TYR A 70 -19.66 9.71 -1.87
CA TYR A 70 -20.91 9.39 -1.17
C TYR A 70 -22.12 9.45 -2.08
N LYS A 71 -22.29 10.53 -2.85
CA LYS A 71 -23.40 10.71 -3.81
C LYS A 71 -23.61 9.49 -4.73
N TYR A 72 -22.52 8.84 -5.14
CA TYR A 72 -22.57 7.69 -6.05
C TYR A 72 -22.64 6.36 -5.31
N LEU A 73 -21.81 6.20 -4.27
CA LEU A 73 -21.57 4.91 -3.62
C LEU A 73 -22.68 4.53 -2.64
N GLU A 74 -23.39 5.50 -2.02
CA GLU A 74 -24.54 5.25 -1.14
C GLU A 74 -25.68 4.48 -1.83
N LYS A 75 -25.70 4.49 -3.17
CA LYS A 75 -26.69 3.78 -4.00
C LYS A 75 -26.34 2.32 -4.23
N CYS A 76 -25.19 1.90 -3.80
CA CYS A 76 -24.69 0.55 -3.99
C CYS A 76 -25.08 -0.34 -2.81
N ASP A 77 -25.53 -1.55 -3.11
CA ASP A 77 -25.84 -2.58 -2.13
C ASP A 77 -24.62 -3.50 -1.98
N LEU A 78 -23.56 -2.99 -1.34
CA LEU A 78 -22.33 -3.71 -1.01
C LEU A 78 -21.59 -2.99 0.11
N ASP A 79 -20.69 -3.70 0.78
CA ASP A 79 -19.83 -3.14 1.81
C ASP A 79 -18.75 -2.25 1.16
N ILE A 80 -18.75 -0.96 1.54
CA ILE A 80 -17.81 0.03 0.99
C ILE A 80 -17.04 0.70 2.12
N GLU A 81 -15.72 0.71 1.98
CA GLU A 81 -14.81 1.41 2.87
C GLU A 81 -14.06 2.49 2.08
N ILE A 82 -13.92 3.68 2.68
CA ILE A 82 -13.14 4.77 2.11
C ILE A 82 -11.99 5.06 3.07
N TYR A 83 -10.77 4.90 2.59
CA TYR A 83 -9.54 5.09 3.37
C TYR A 83 -8.86 6.40 3.01
N GLU A 84 -8.46 7.14 4.01
CA GLU A 84 -7.51 8.24 3.87
C GLU A 84 -6.12 7.76 4.29
N TYR A 85 -5.09 8.13 3.51
CA TYR A 85 -3.72 7.83 3.86
C TYR A 85 -3.26 8.68 5.05
N ASP A 86 -2.88 8.02 6.12
CA ASP A 86 -2.20 8.61 7.27
C ASP A 86 -0.76 8.10 7.32
N PRO A 87 0.25 8.96 7.09
CA PRO A 87 1.66 8.55 7.12
C PRO A 87 2.14 8.11 8.51
N LEU A 88 1.40 8.48 9.57
CA LEU A 88 1.70 8.11 10.95
C LEU A 88 0.92 6.88 11.42
N SER A 89 0.07 6.32 10.57
CA SER A 89 -0.67 5.10 10.90
C SER A 89 0.29 3.92 11.06
N PRO A 90 0.16 3.15 12.15
CA PRO A 90 0.93 1.91 12.33
C PRO A 90 0.70 0.94 11.18
N ASP A 91 1.74 0.23 10.81
CA ASP A 91 1.75 -0.76 9.73
C ASP A 91 2.13 -2.13 10.33
N ASP A 92 1.20 -3.07 10.32
CA ASP A 92 1.42 -4.43 10.83
C ASP A 92 2.63 -5.10 10.16
N LEU A 93 2.83 -4.82 8.87
CA LEU A 93 3.97 -5.33 8.13
C LEU A 93 5.30 -4.75 8.64
N PHE A 94 5.29 -3.50 9.10
CA PHE A 94 6.47 -2.87 9.69
C PHE A 94 6.77 -3.43 11.08
N GLU A 95 5.77 -3.70 11.88
CA GLU A 95 5.95 -4.36 13.17
C GLU A 95 6.51 -5.77 13.01
N GLU A 96 5.99 -6.54 12.05
CA GLU A 96 6.53 -7.85 11.71
C GLU A 96 7.99 -7.76 11.21
N PHE A 97 8.30 -6.76 10.39
CA PHE A 97 9.66 -6.47 9.95
C PHE A 97 10.60 -6.21 11.13
N LYS A 98 10.21 -5.36 12.09
CA LYS A 98 11.02 -5.06 13.29
C LYS A 98 11.29 -6.31 14.12
N ILE A 99 10.26 -7.10 14.38
CA ILE A 99 10.39 -8.35 15.13
C ILE A 99 11.40 -9.26 14.44
N ARG A 100 11.24 -9.45 13.16
CA ARG A 100 12.11 -10.32 12.37
C ARG A 100 13.54 -9.78 12.25
N TRP A 101 13.67 -8.49 11.98
CA TRP A 101 14.98 -7.83 11.91
C TRP A 101 15.77 -8.00 13.19
N ASN A 102 15.12 -7.91 14.35
CA ASN A 102 15.75 -8.08 15.65
C ASN A 102 16.01 -9.56 16.03
N SER A 103 15.32 -10.50 15.42
CA SER A 103 15.49 -11.94 15.69
C SER A 103 16.67 -12.59 14.93
N ILE A 104 17.10 -12.01 13.83
CA ILE A 104 18.17 -12.55 12.99
C ILE A 104 19.56 -12.01 13.41
N SER A 105 20.56 -12.86 13.25
CA SER A 105 21.96 -12.49 13.54
C SER A 105 22.55 -11.51 12.52
N ASN A 106 23.61 -10.81 12.91
CA ASN A 106 24.36 -9.96 11.99
C ASN A 106 24.96 -10.72 10.78
N ILE A 107 25.18 -12.02 10.92
CA ILE A 107 25.66 -12.87 9.81
C ILE A 107 24.53 -13.01 8.77
N GLU A 108 23.31 -13.32 9.21
CA GLU A 108 22.13 -13.44 8.34
C GLU A 108 21.77 -12.09 7.69
N LYS A 109 21.83 -10.99 8.44
CA LYS A 109 21.66 -9.62 7.88
C LYS A 109 22.66 -9.36 6.75
N LYS A 110 23.94 -9.76 6.93
CA LYS A 110 24.98 -9.64 5.89
C LYS A 110 24.71 -10.51 4.67
N GLN A 111 24.14 -11.69 4.82
CA GLN A 111 23.75 -12.55 3.69
C GLN A 111 22.63 -11.92 2.87
N ILE A 112 21.61 -11.34 3.53
CA ILE A 112 20.48 -10.69 2.87
C ILE A 112 20.90 -9.40 2.15
N PHE A 113 21.69 -8.56 2.81
CA PHE A 113 22.07 -7.24 2.28
C PHE A 113 23.35 -7.26 1.46
N GLY A 114 24.20 -8.28 1.66
CA GLY A 114 25.52 -8.43 1.06
C GLY A 114 26.62 -7.83 1.94
N SER A 115 27.80 -8.45 1.90
CA SER A 115 28.93 -8.12 2.78
C SER A 115 29.48 -6.69 2.64
N ARG A 116 29.19 -6.01 1.50
CA ARG A 116 29.59 -4.62 1.24
C ARG A 116 28.68 -3.58 1.87
N LEU A 117 27.54 -3.99 2.45
CA LEU A 117 26.50 -3.10 2.93
C LEU A 117 26.37 -3.08 4.47
N LEU A 118 27.48 -3.23 5.19
CA LEU A 118 27.50 -3.11 6.66
C LEU A 118 26.89 -1.78 7.14
N LYS A 119 27.17 -0.69 6.42
CA LYS A 119 26.55 0.62 6.71
C LYS A 119 25.04 0.61 6.56
N GLN A 120 24.48 -0.22 5.66
CA GLN A 120 23.03 -0.31 5.50
C GLN A 120 22.35 -1.02 6.67
N ILE A 121 23.01 -2.01 7.29
CA ILE A 121 22.50 -2.68 8.49
C ILE A 121 22.38 -1.67 9.62
N GLU A 122 23.44 -0.89 9.87
CA GLU A 122 23.45 0.16 10.90
C GLU A 122 22.38 1.24 10.63
N VAL A 123 22.23 1.63 9.37
CA VAL A 123 21.19 2.60 8.94
C VAL A 123 19.79 2.07 9.25
N ILE A 124 19.52 0.79 8.98
CA ILE A 124 18.23 0.17 9.27
C ILE A 124 18.04 -0.01 10.77
N ASP A 125 19.07 -0.45 11.51
CA ASP A 125 19.03 -0.56 12.99
C ASP A 125 18.66 0.77 13.63
N ASN A 126 19.15 1.89 13.10
CA ASN A 126 18.78 3.22 13.57
C ASN A 126 17.35 3.61 13.14
N ALA A 127 17.00 3.37 11.88
CA ALA A 127 15.73 3.79 11.31
C ALA A 127 14.51 3.17 12.01
N ILE A 128 14.58 1.87 12.35
CA ILE A 128 13.47 1.15 13.01
C ILE A 128 13.18 1.62 14.45
N ASN A 129 14.06 2.43 15.02
CA ASN A 129 13.94 2.97 16.37
C ASN A 129 13.59 4.47 16.38
N VAL A 130 13.27 5.05 15.23
CA VAL A 130 12.88 6.45 15.14
C VAL A 130 11.35 6.59 15.16
N ASP A 131 10.83 7.41 16.05
CA ASP A 131 9.39 7.52 16.35
C ASP A 131 8.52 7.91 15.15
N ASN A 132 9.06 8.66 14.18
CA ASN A 132 8.32 9.05 12.98
C ASN A 132 8.39 8.01 11.85
N ILE A 133 9.09 6.90 12.04
CA ILE A 133 9.11 5.78 11.09
C ILE A 133 8.18 4.68 11.62
N GLN A 134 6.94 4.67 11.13
CA GLN A 134 5.89 3.78 11.63
C GLN A 134 5.35 2.81 10.56
N SER A 135 5.88 2.86 9.34
CA SER A 135 5.47 1.98 8.26
C SER A 135 6.63 1.52 7.40
N MET A 136 6.45 0.41 6.68
CA MET A 136 7.44 -0.06 5.71
C MET A 136 7.77 1.00 4.67
N VAL A 137 6.77 1.76 4.23
CA VAL A 137 6.96 2.81 3.22
C VAL A 137 7.72 4.01 3.79
N SER A 138 7.45 4.40 5.05
CA SER A 138 8.14 5.53 5.68
C SER A 138 9.62 5.27 5.94
N LEU A 139 10.11 4.03 5.91
CA LEU A 139 11.54 3.72 5.96
C LEU A 139 12.36 4.47 4.90
N ILE A 140 11.76 4.78 3.73
CA ILE A 140 12.48 5.50 2.65
C ILE A 140 12.77 6.95 3.01
N GLU A 141 12.07 7.51 3.99
CA GLU A 141 12.28 8.89 4.47
C GLU A 141 13.55 9.00 5.35
N TYR A 142 14.05 7.85 5.84
CA TYR A 142 15.28 7.85 6.62
C TYR A 142 16.51 7.98 5.71
N ASN A 143 17.45 8.84 6.14
CA ASN A 143 18.66 9.11 5.37
C ASN A 143 19.40 7.82 5.00
N ASN A 144 19.82 7.72 3.74
CA ASN A 144 20.53 6.58 3.17
C ASN A 144 19.70 5.28 3.02
N ILE A 145 18.40 5.30 3.22
CA ILE A 145 17.50 4.22 2.79
C ILE A 145 16.93 4.58 1.42
N GLY A 146 17.39 3.90 0.39
CA GLY A 146 16.86 4.02 -0.97
C GLY A 146 15.91 2.88 -1.33
N VAL A 147 15.25 2.98 -2.48
CA VAL A 147 14.28 2.00 -2.99
C VAL A 147 14.81 0.57 -2.96
N LYS A 148 16.08 0.35 -3.33
CA LYS A 148 16.68 -1.01 -3.32
C LYS A 148 16.83 -1.58 -1.90
N THR A 149 17.13 -0.74 -0.92
CA THR A 149 17.22 -1.15 0.49
C THR A 149 15.81 -1.46 1.01
N LEU A 150 14.85 -0.57 0.75
CA LEU A 150 13.45 -0.77 1.09
C LEU A 150 12.89 -2.07 0.50
N GLN A 151 13.16 -2.35 -0.77
CA GLN A 151 12.74 -3.60 -1.42
C GLN A 151 13.29 -4.85 -0.73
N LYS A 152 14.53 -4.81 -0.24
CA LYS A 152 15.11 -5.92 0.54
C LYS A 152 14.41 -6.10 1.89
N CYS A 153 14.04 -5.00 2.55
CA CYS A 153 13.26 -5.04 3.79
C CYS A 153 11.89 -5.68 3.55
N PHE A 154 11.18 -5.28 2.49
CA PHE A 154 9.92 -5.90 2.09
C PHE A 154 10.08 -7.40 1.79
N ASN A 155 11.06 -7.78 0.99
CA ASN A 155 11.29 -9.18 0.64
C ASN A 155 11.57 -10.05 1.88
N MET A 156 12.16 -9.47 2.91
CA MET A 156 12.46 -10.16 4.16
C MET A 156 11.18 -10.59 4.89
N VAL A 157 10.13 -9.75 4.84
CA VAL A 157 8.82 -10.06 5.46
C VAL A 157 7.99 -10.94 4.54
N MET A 158 7.86 -10.57 3.27
CA MET A 158 7.00 -11.27 2.31
C MET A 158 7.44 -12.72 2.03
N ASN A 159 8.75 -12.97 1.90
CA ASN A 159 9.25 -14.32 1.63
C ASN A 159 9.09 -15.26 2.84
N TYR A 160 9.01 -14.73 4.05
CA TYR A 160 8.76 -15.54 5.24
C TYR A 160 7.33 -16.07 5.29
N ASN A 161 6.37 -15.24 4.94
CA ASN A 161 4.96 -15.63 4.93
C ASN A 161 4.70 -16.76 3.90
N ILE A 162 5.42 -16.74 2.77
CA ILE A 162 5.36 -17.83 1.78
C ILE A 162 5.94 -19.12 2.34
N SER A 163 7.05 -19.06 3.07
CA SER A 163 7.70 -20.26 3.65
C SER A 163 6.89 -20.86 4.80
N LEU A 164 6.15 -20.08 5.57
CA LEU A 164 5.26 -20.58 6.63
C LEU A 164 3.99 -21.24 6.06
N SER A 165 3.43 -20.69 4.97
CA SER A 165 2.25 -21.29 4.32
C SER A 165 2.55 -22.64 3.67
N LEU A 166 3.79 -22.88 3.22
CA LEU A 166 4.23 -24.15 2.65
C LEU A 166 4.56 -25.23 3.69
N ASN A 167 4.70 -24.86 4.97
CA ASN A 167 4.97 -25.82 6.06
C ASN A 167 3.71 -26.20 6.86
N LEU A 168 2.54 -25.71 6.45
CA LEU A 168 1.24 -26.00 7.08
C LEU A 168 0.35 -26.95 6.26
N GLU A 169 0.85 -27.46 5.12
CA GLU A 169 0.28 -28.56 4.34
C GLU A 169 1.07 -29.86 4.62
#